data_10b366870e2217b989b0edaa0b6409ef
#
_entry.id   10b366870e2217b989b0edaa0b6409ef
#
_cell.length_a   1.000
_cell.length_b   1.000
_cell.length_c   1.000
_cell.angle_alpha   90.00
_cell.angle_beta   90.00
_cell.angle_gamma   90.00
#
_symmetry.space_group_name_H-M   'P 1'
#
loop_
_entity.id
_entity.type
_entity.pdbx_description
1 polymer ?
#
loop_
_entity_poly.entity_id
_entity_poly.type
_entity_poly.pdbx_seq_one_letter_code
_entity_poly.pdbx_strand_id
1 'polypeptide(L)'
;MNSEPLSILIIEDNAQLAANLYDFLEACGHTLDAAPDGLSGLHLAYANEYDAIILDWNLPRLDGLTVLKRLRQEAKNKVPVIMLTARDQLQDKMSGFEIGLDDFLVKPVALPEIEIRLRSIVARVKQCATQDDILAVGDLEFNINTQVAQRAGTKISLTKTGRNLLEVLMRKSPNLVSRARLERAAWGDATPGTDLLRSHMYVLRRAIDQKHSKPLLHTVSGSGYRLCELE
;
A
#
# COMPACT_ATOMS: atom_id res chain seq x y z
N MET A 1 -26.12 -5.15 2.60
CA MET A 1 -24.70 -5.58 2.41
C MET A 1 -23.91 -4.91 3.50
N ASN A 2 -23.45 -5.67 4.51
CA ASN A 2 -22.58 -5.12 5.57
C ASN A 2 -21.18 -4.89 4.98
N SER A 3 -20.95 -3.70 4.46
CA SER A 3 -19.60 -3.28 4.09
C SER A 3 -18.87 -2.85 5.35
N GLU A 4 -17.57 -3.14 5.46
CA GLU A 4 -16.75 -2.79 6.61
C GLU A 4 -16.81 -1.28 6.91
N PRO A 5 -16.88 -0.88 8.21
CA PRO A 5 -16.78 0.52 8.60
C PRO A 5 -15.40 1.07 8.20
N LEU A 6 -15.37 2.33 7.77
CA LEU A 6 -14.14 3.05 7.42
C LEU A 6 -13.85 4.10 8.50
N SER A 7 -12.56 4.40 8.71
CA SER A 7 -12.10 5.56 9.47
C SER A 7 -11.86 6.71 8.49
N ILE A 8 -12.60 7.81 8.62
CA ILE A 8 -12.60 8.90 7.63
C ILE A 8 -12.31 10.23 8.33
N LEU A 9 -11.40 11.02 7.77
CA LEU A 9 -11.15 12.39 8.18
C LEU A 9 -11.85 13.35 7.23
N ILE A 10 -12.66 14.27 7.78
CA ILE A 10 -13.33 15.36 7.06
C ILE A 10 -12.57 16.65 7.34
N ILE A 11 -12.09 17.35 6.30
CA ILE A 11 -11.42 18.64 6.40
C ILE A 11 -12.24 19.64 5.58
N GLU A 12 -13.09 20.42 6.27
CA GLU A 12 -14.08 21.31 5.67
C GLU A 12 -14.33 22.49 6.63
N ASP A 13 -14.24 23.72 6.14
CA ASP A 13 -14.42 24.94 6.95
C ASP A 13 -15.89 25.34 7.08
N ASN A 14 -16.75 24.92 6.16
CA ASN A 14 -18.19 25.14 6.28
C ASN A 14 -18.78 24.18 7.31
N ALA A 15 -19.07 24.70 8.51
CA ALA A 15 -19.56 23.91 9.63
C ALA A 15 -20.87 23.13 9.32
N GLN A 16 -21.77 23.71 8.49
CA GLN A 16 -23.02 23.03 8.12
C GLN A 16 -22.75 21.85 7.17
N LEU A 17 -21.86 22.00 6.19
CA LEU A 17 -21.51 20.92 5.29
C LEU A 17 -20.74 19.83 6.04
N ALA A 18 -19.79 20.21 6.89
CA ALA A 18 -19.05 19.27 7.73
C ALA A 18 -19.98 18.45 8.63
N ALA A 19 -20.97 19.09 9.30
CA ALA A 19 -21.96 18.41 10.11
C ALA A 19 -22.83 17.45 9.28
N ASN A 20 -23.33 17.90 8.12
CA ASN A 20 -24.14 17.06 7.24
C ASN A 20 -23.37 15.82 6.75
N LEU A 21 -22.08 15.99 6.41
CA LEU A 21 -21.19 14.89 6.03
C LEU A 21 -20.97 13.92 7.18
N TYR A 22 -20.72 14.48 8.38
CA TYR A 22 -20.47 13.70 9.59
C TYR A 22 -21.70 12.84 9.92
N ASP A 23 -22.88 13.46 10.07
CA ASP A 23 -24.12 12.77 10.44
C ASP A 23 -24.49 11.67 9.42
N PHE A 24 -24.33 11.97 8.13
CA PHE A 24 -24.65 11.00 7.07
C PHE A 24 -23.69 9.80 7.07
N LEU A 25 -22.38 10.05 7.17
CA LEU A 25 -21.38 8.98 7.12
C LEU A 25 -21.37 8.17 8.43
N GLU A 26 -21.63 8.79 9.57
CA GLU A 26 -21.84 8.08 10.84
C GLU A 26 -23.06 7.15 10.76
N ALA A 27 -24.17 7.62 10.17
CA ALA A 27 -25.34 6.79 9.92
C ALA A 27 -25.05 5.61 8.95
N CYS A 28 -24.07 5.74 8.08
CA CYS A 28 -23.56 4.64 7.24
C CYS A 28 -22.63 3.67 8.00
N GLY A 29 -22.31 3.94 9.27
CA GLY A 29 -21.53 3.08 10.15
C GLY A 29 -20.03 3.35 10.13
N HIS A 30 -19.58 4.51 9.63
CA HIS A 30 -18.18 4.92 9.62
C HIS A 30 -17.75 5.57 10.94
N THR A 31 -16.44 5.55 11.23
CA THR A 31 -15.82 6.33 12.31
C THR A 31 -15.22 7.61 11.71
N LEU A 32 -15.47 8.76 12.35
CA LEU A 32 -15.20 10.05 11.75
C LEU A 32 -14.45 10.99 12.68
N ASP A 33 -13.48 11.70 12.11
CA ASP A 33 -12.89 12.89 12.69
C ASP A 33 -13.13 14.08 11.75
N ALA A 34 -13.22 15.29 12.30
CA ALA A 34 -13.42 16.50 11.53
C ALA A 34 -12.44 17.60 11.92
N ALA A 35 -12.00 18.37 10.94
CA ALA A 35 -11.12 19.52 11.11
C ALA A 35 -11.67 20.73 10.32
N PRO A 36 -11.70 21.94 10.93
CA PRO A 36 -12.26 23.14 10.29
C PRO A 36 -11.26 23.87 9.38
N ASP A 37 -10.04 23.40 9.23
CA ASP A 37 -9.01 24.04 8.42
C ASP A 37 -7.90 23.06 8.05
N GLY A 38 -7.11 23.44 7.04
CA GLY A 38 -6.06 22.56 6.50
C GLY A 38 -4.93 22.23 7.47
N LEU A 39 -4.59 23.13 8.39
CA LEU A 39 -3.51 22.88 9.35
C LEU A 39 -3.93 21.87 10.42
N SER A 40 -5.12 22.03 10.96
CA SER A 40 -5.71 21.09 11.93
C SER A 40 -5.95 19.73 11.30
N GLY A 41 -6.43 19.69 10.04
CA GLY A 41 -6.60 18.47 9.26
C GLY A 41 -5.29 17.73 9.03
N LEU A 42 -4.23 18.44 8.67
CA LEU A 42 -2.90 17.86 8.48
C LEU A 42 -2.35 17.27 9.77
N HIS A 43 -2.56 17.97 10.91
CA HIS A 43 -2.16 17.47 12.22
C HIS A 43 -2.86 16.15 12.56
N LEU A 44 -4.17 16.05 12.37
CA LEU A 44 -4.94 14.83 12.59
C LEU A 44 -4.47 13.70 11.66
N ALA A 45 -4.23 14.00 10.38
CA ALA A 45 -3.76 13.03 9.41
C ALA A 45 -2.33 12.49 9.68
N TYR A 46 -1.53 13.20 10.48
CA TYR A 46 -0.22 12.73 10.94
C TYR A 46 -0.30 11.93 12.25
N ALA A 47 -1.26 12.28 13.11
CA ALA A 47 -1.41 11.66 14.42
C ALA A 47 -2.20 10.34 14.39
N ASN A 48 -3.07 10.15 13.39
CA ASN A 48 -3.98 9.02 13.30
C ASN A 48 -3.92 8.35 11.93
N GLU A 49 -4.40 7.11 11.85
CA GLU A 49 -4.57 6.37 10.60
C GLU A 49 -6.03 6.46 10.13
N TYR A 50 -6.22 6.83 8.87
CA TYR A 50 -7.51 6.89 8.21
C TYR A 50 -7.54 6.03 6.96
N ASP A 51 -8.72 5.46 6.64
CA ASP A 51 -8.95 4.74 5.39
C ASP A 51 -9.17 5.72 4.21
N ALA A 52 -9.69 6.92 4.47
CA ALA A 52 -9.90 7.97 3.46
C ALA A 52 -9.96 9.38 4.08
N ILE A 53 -9.71 10.39 3.26
CA ILE A 53 -9.85 11.81 3.63
C ILE A 53 -10.81 12.48 2.64
N ILE A 54 -11.78 13.23 3.18
CA ILE A 54 -12.60 14.21 2.44
C ILE A 54 -11.96 15.58 2.69
N LEU A 55 -11.57 16.29 1.64
CA LEU A 55 -10.76 17.50 1.74
C LEU A 55 -11.39 18.62 0.91
N ASP A 56 -11.77 19.71 1.55
CA ASP A 56 -12.16 20.90 0.79
C ASP A 56 -10.94 21.54 0.14
N TRP A 57 -11.16 22.05 -1.08
CA TRP A 57 -10.15 22.80 -1.82
C TRP A 57 -9.84 24.13 -1.12
N ASN A 58 -10.88 24.87 -0.76
CA ASN A 58 -10.80 26.23 -0.23
C ASN A 58 -10.82 26.25 1.29
N LEU A 59 -9.70 25.95 1.93
CA LEU A 59 -9.58 25.96 3.38
C LEU A 59 -8.86 27.20 3.89
N PRO A 60 -9.22 27.72 5.04
CA PRO A 60 -8.44 28.76 5.71
C PRO A 60 -7.11 28.21 6.24
N ARG A 61 -6.16 29.11 6.46
CA ARG A 61 -4.81 28.85 6.97
C ARG A 61 -3.92 28.03 6.04
N LEU A 62 -4.39 26.94 5.50
CA LEU A 62 -3.67 26.09 4.55
C LEU A 62 -4.66 25.49 3.54
N ASP A 63 -4.52 25.83 2.26
CA ASP A 63 -5.40 25.37 1.20
C ASP A 63 -5.30 23.84 0.99
N GLY A 64 -6.39 23.24 0.46
CA GLY A 64 -6.49 21.81 0.32
C GLY A 64 -5.42 21.17 -0.58
N LEU A 65 -4.99 21.88 -1.64
CA LEU A 65 -3.95 21.38 -2.53
C LEU A 65 -2.60 21.30 -1.81
N THR A 66 -2.29 22.30 -0.96
CA THR A 66 -1.09 22.30 -0.13
C THR A 66 -1.15 21.21 0.94
N VAL A 67 -2.33 20.96 1.55
CA VAL A 67 -2.53 19.81 2.46
C VAL A 67 -2.21 18.50 1.73
N LEU A 68 -2.80 18.26 0.56
CA LEU A 68 -2.54 17.06 -0.25
C LEU A 68 -1.06 16.90 -0.57
N LYS A 69 -0.40 17.99 -1.03
CA LYS A 69 1.02 17.99 -1.36
C LYS A 69 1.88 17.56 -0.15
N ARG A 70 1.62 18.11 1.04
CA ARG A 70 2.36 17.74 2.26
C ARG A 70 2.10 16.30 2.66
N LEU A 71 0.86 15.81 2.60
CA LEU A 71 0.53 14.41 2.85
C LEU A 71 1.34 13.47 1.95
N ARG A 72 1.42 13.77 0.64
CA ARG A 72 2.12 12.91 -0.33
C ARG A 72 3.64 13.02 -0.25
N GLN A 73 4.19 14.23 -0.15
CA GLN A 73 5.64 14.48 -0.26
C GLN A 73 6.37 14.40 1.07
N GLU A 74 5.81 14.96 2.14
CA GLU A 74 6.49 15.03 3.44
C GLU A 74 6.22 13.77 4.27
N ALA A 75 4.96 13.36 4.39
CA ALA A 75 4.58 12.19 5.19
C ALA A 75 4.62 10.87 4.41
N LYS A 76 4.76 10.90 3.07
CA LYS A 76 4.62 9.73 2.18
C LYS A 76 3.33 8.96 2.43
N ASN A 77 2.30 9.66 2.92
CA ASN A 77 1.01 9.08 3.25
C ASN A 77 0.22 8.85 1.96
N LYS A 78 -0.21 7.60 1.75
CA LYS A 78 -0.95 7.14 0.57
C LYS A 78 -2.45 7.03 0.82
N VAL A 79 -2.96 7.55 1.95
CA VAL A 79 -4.40 7.53 2.24
C VAL A 79 -5.19 8.13 1.08
N PRO A 80 -6.26 7.47 0.59
CA PRO A 80 -7.08 8.02 -0.48
C PRO A 80 -7.71 9.35 -0.11
N VAL A 81 -7.70 10.32 -1.03
CA VAL A 81 -8.24 11.66 -0.83
C VAL A 81 -9.29 11.95 -1.89
N ILE A 82 -10.52 12.29 -1.46
CA ILE A 82 -11.55 12.92 -2.29
C ILE A 82 -11.53 14.41 -2.01
N MET A 83 -11.34 15.21 -3.05
CA MET A 83 -11.36 16.66 -2.91
C MET A 83 -12.72 17.23 -3.29
N LEU A 84 -13.25 18.11 -2.43
CA LEU A 84 -14.45 18.89 -2.71
C LEU A 84 -14.05 20.24 -3.30
N THR A 85 -14.63 20.63 -4.43
CA THR A 85 -14.23 21.86 -5.15
C THR A 85 -15.41 22.64 -5.69
N ALA A 86 -15.30 23.96 -5.80
CA ALA A 86 -16.23 24.76 -6.55
C ALA A 86 -16.06 24.56 -8.06
N ARG A 87 -17.13 24.89 -8.85
CA ARG A 87 -17.20 24.63 -10.30
C ARG A 87 -16.17 25.37 -11.13
N ASP A 88 -15.75 26.54 -10.68
CA ASP A 88 -14.79 27.44 -11.30
C ASP A 88 -13.33 26.98 -11.17
N GLN A 89 -13.03 26.11 -10.21
CA GLN A 89 -11.70 25.55 -9.95
C GLN A 89 -11.39 24.30 -10.77
N LEU A 90 -12.25 23.93 -11.70
CA LEU A 90 -12.10 22.77 -12.58
C LEU A 90 -10.83 22.81 -13.45
N GLN A 91 -10.28 24.00 -13.73
CA GLN A 91 -9.05 24.17 -14.51
C GLN A 91 -7.78 23.74 -13.75
N ASP A 92 -7.81 23.77 -12.42
CA ASP A 92 -6.68 23.39 -11.55
C ASP A 92 -6.62 21.88 -11.24
N LYS A 93 -7.60 21.10 -11.72
CA LYS A 93 -7.69 19.65 -11.47
C LYS A 93 -6.50 18.86 -11.97
N MET A 94 -5.89 19.25 -13.08
CA MET A 94 -4.71 18.56 -13.61
C MET A 94 -3.56 18.61 -12.60
N SER A 95 -3.37 19.74 -11.92
CA SER A 95 -2.37 19.88 -10.86
C SER A 95 -2.63 18.96 -9.66
N GLY A 96 -3.90 18.74 -9.30
CA GLY A 96 -4.28 17.83 -8.20
C GLY A 96 -3.94 16.37 -8.47
N PHE A 97 -4.24 15.89 -9.69
CA PHE A 97 -3.93 14.50 -10.08
C PHE A 97 -2.43 14.25 -10.18
N GLU A 98 -1.64 15.21 -10.67
CA GLU A 98 -0.18 15.11 -10.70
C GLU A 98 0.44 15.01 -9.28
N ILE A 99 -0.22 15.57 -8.27
CA ILE A 99 0.21 15.52 -6.86
C ILE A 99 -0.27 14.23 -6.17
N GLY A 100 -1.19 13.47 -6.79
CA GLY A 100 -1.69 12.21 -6.22
C GLY A 100 -3.08 12.32 -5.57
N LEU A 101 -3.97 13.14 -6.14
CA LEU A 101 -5.40 13.13 -5.83
C LEU A 101 -6.05 11.88 -6.41
N ASP A 102 -6.93 11.23 -5.63
CA ASP A 102 -7.59 10.00 -6.05
C ASP A 102 -8.94 10.23 -6.74
N ASP A 103 -9.71 11.22 -6.29
CA ASP A 103 -10.98 11.64 -6.90
C ASP A 103 -11.35 13.08 -6.49
N PHE A 104 -12.32 13.68 -7.17
CA PHE A 104 -12.88 14.97 -6.79
C PHE A 104 -14.39 15.03 -7.04
N LEU A 105 -15.06 15.89 -6.30
CA LEU A 105 -16.49 16.19 -6.43
C LEU A 105 -16.71 17.71 -6.48
N VAL A 106 -17.64 18.13 -7.33
CA VAL A 106 -18.00 19.54 -7.47
C VAL A 106 -19.14 19.87 -6.54
N LYS A 107 -18.98 20.90 -5.69
CA LYS A 107 -20.05 21.42 -4.83
C LYS A 107 -21.17 22.08 -5.68
N PRO A 108 -22.47 21.88 -5.37
CA PRO A 108 -23.01 21.11 -4.26
C PRO A 108 -22.92 19.60 -4.50
N VAL A 109 -22.56 18.84 -3.44
CA VAL A 109 -22.35 17.40 -3.51
C VAL A 109 -23.53 16.61 -2.93
N ALA A 110 -23.88 15.50 -3.57
CA ALA A 110 -24.85 14.56 -3.02
C ALA A 110 -24.14 13.61 -2.04
N LEU A 111 -24.59 13.56 -0.77
CA LEU A 111 -23.97 12.76 0.27
C LEU A 111 -23.87 11.26 -0.10
N PRO A 112 -24.88 10.62 -0.72
CA PRO A 112 -24.76 9.24 -1.18
C PRO A 112 -23.69 9.04 -2.24
N GLU A 113 -23.41 10.04 -3.09
CA GLU A 113 -22.34 9.95 -4.09
C GLU A 113 -20.97 9.92 -3.43
N ILE A 114 -20.77 10.73 -2.37
CA ILE A 114 -19.52 10.72 -1.61
C ILE A 114 -19.26 9.33 -1.03
N GLU A 115 -20.25 8.70 -0.42
CA GLU A 115 -20.14 7.36 0.16
C GLU A 115 -19.77 6.30 -0.88
N ILE A 116 -20.40 6.29 -2.04
CA ILE A 116 -20.11 5.36 -3.11
C ILE A 116 -18.67 5.54 -3.61
N ARG A 117 -18.22 6.78 -3.78
CA ARG A 117 -16.87 7.10 -4.25
C ARG A 117 -15.80 6.76 -3.21
N LEU A 118 -16.04 7.08 -1.93
CA LEU A 118 -15.17 6.69 -0.82
C LEU A 118 -14.89 5.19 -0.83
N ARG A 119 -15.96 4.38 -0.87
CA ARG A 119 -15.80 2.92 -0.94
C ARG A 119 -15.06 2.46 -2.18
N SER A 120 -15.34 3.08 -3.32
CA SER A 120 -14.69 2.72 -4.59
C SER A 120 -13.18 2.99 -4.55
N ILE A 121 -12.75 4.17 -4.06
CA ILE A 121 -11.32 4.51 -4.00
C ILE A 121 -10.59 3.68 -2.94
N VAL A 122 -11.19 3.46 -1.76
CA VAL A 122 -10.62 2.62 -0.70
C VAL A 122 -10.47 1.17 -1.19
N ALA A 123 -11.50 0.62 -1.85
CA ALA A 123 -11.42 -0.73 -2.43
C ALA A 123 -10.31 -0.84 -3.48
N ARG A 124 -10.15 0.18 -4.34
CA ARG A 124 -9.08 0.23 -5.35
C ARG A 124 -7.70 0.26 -4.71
N VAL A 125 -7.50 1.09 -3.68
CA VAL A 125 -6.23 1.19 -2.97
C VAL A 125 -5.93 -0.12 -2.23
N LYS A 126 -6.92 -0.72 -1.55
CA LYS A 126 -6.78 -2.04 -0.91
C LYS A 126 -6.46 -3.14 -1.94
N GLN A 127 -7.06 -3.13 -3.11
CA GLN A 127 -6.76 -4.08 -4.20
C GLN A 127 -5.36 -3.84 -4.80
N CYS A 128 -4.96 -2.60 -5.05
CA CYS A 128 -3.60 -2.28 -5.51
C CYS A 128 -2.56 -2.67 -4.45
N ALA A 129 -2.81 -2.39 -3.17
CA ALA A 129 -1.94 -2.81 -2.08
C ALA A 129 -1.78 -4.35 -2.04
N THR A 130 -2.85 -5.10 -2.24
CA THR A 130 -2.79 -6.57 -2.30
C THR A 130 -2.05 -7.09 -3.53
N GLN A 131 -2.05 -6.37 -4.67
CA GLN A 131 -1.28 -6.77 -5.86
C GLN A 131 0.21 -6.37 -5.76
N ASP A 132 0.52 -5.19 -5.23
CA ASP A 132 1.90 -4.76 -4.97
C ASP A 132 2.56 -5.58 -3.85
N ASP A 133 1.77 -6.17 -2.97
CA ASP A 133 2.22 -6.99 -1.85
C ASP A 133 2.45 -8.47 -2.23
N ILE A 134 2.01 -8.89 -3.41
CA ILE A 134 2.25 -10.25 -3.91
C ILE A 134 3.39 -10.22 -4.92
N LEU A 135 4.53 -10.75 -4.53
CA LEU A 135 5.60 -11.07 -5.47
C LEU A 135 5.26 -12.38 -6.18
N ALA A 136 5.39 -12.42 -7.51
CA ALA A 136 5.15 -13.61 -8.31
C ALA A 136 6.33 -13.92 -9.24
N VAL A 137 6.72 -15.19 -9.31
CA VAL A 137 7.73 -15.72 -10.25
C VAL A 137 7.26 -17.09 -10.73
N GLY A 138 6.79 -17.17 -11.97
CA GLY A 138 6.09 -18.33 -12.47
C GLY A 138 4.84 -18.64 -11.63
N ASP A 139 4.76 -19.87 -11.12
CA ASP A 139 3.66 -20.34 -10.25
C ASP A 139 3.94 -20.15 -8.74
N LEU A 140 5.04 -19.48 -8.39
CA LEU A 140 5.42 -19.15 -7.01
C LEU A 140 4.96 -17.75 -6.66
N GLU A 141 4.17 -17.62 -5.58
CA GLU A 141 3.67 -16.35 -5.05
C GLU A 141 4.11 -16.18 -3.59
N PHE A 142 4.43 -14.95 -3.22
CA PHE A 142 4.77 -14.58 -1.85
C PHE A 142 4.10 -13.26 -1.48
N ASN A 143 3.21 -13.31 -0.50
CA ASN A 143 2.58 -12.11 0.03
C ASN A 143 3.47 -11.51 1.13
N ILE A 144 3.93 -10.28 0.92
CA ILE A 144 4.89 -9.58 1.78
C ILE A 144 4.28 -9.25 3.14
N ASN A 145 3.00 -8.86 3.19
CA ASN A 145 2.32 -8.44 4.41
C ASN A 145 1.96 -9.63 5.29
N THR A 146 1.38 -10.68 4.71
CA THR A 146 1.00 -11.88 5.46
C THR A 146 2.16 -12.86 5.66
N GLN A 147 3.30 -12.63 4.97
CA GLN A 147 4.47 -13.51 4.99
C GLN A 147 4.16 -14.96 4.58
N VAL A 148 3.14 -15.13 3.74
CA VAL A 148 2.69 -16.44 3.23
C VAL A 148 3.26 -16.65 1.83
N ALA A 149 3.92 -17.80 1.64
CA ALA A 149 4.36 -18.28 0.33
C ALA A 149 3.45 -19.41 -0.15
N GLN A 150 3.16 -19.43 -1.44
CA GLN A 150 2.43 -20.53 -2.09
C GLN A 150 3.02 -20.82 -3.47
N ARG A 151 2.95 -22.06 -3.91
CA ARG A 151 3.34 -22.48 -5.26
C ARG A 151 2.28 -23.37 -5.87
N ALA A 152 1.83 -23.02 -7.08
CA ALA A 152 0.70 -23.65 -7.75
C ALA A 152 -0.53 -23.75 -6.81
N GLY A 153 -0.84 -22.67 -6.06
CA GLY A 153 -1.94 -22.61 -5.11
C GLY A 153 -1.72 -23.38 -3.80
N THR A 154 -0.59 -24.10 -3.63
CA THR A 154 -0.31 -24.88 -2.41
C THR A 154 0.61 -24.08 -1.48
N LYS A 155 0.17 -23.90 -0.23
CA LYS A 155 0.91 -23.15 0.80
C LYS A 155 2.23 -23.85 1.14
N ILE A 156 3.33 -23.06 1.21
CA ILE A 156 4.66 -23.49 1.55
C ILE A 156 5.01 -23.02 2.95
N SER A 157 5.51 -23.92 3.80
CA SER A 157 6.02 -23.55 5.12
C SER A 157 7.48 -23.12 5.03
N LEU A 158 7.78 -21.88 5.44
CA LEU A 158 9.12 -21.30 5.47
C LEU A 158 9.48 -20.78 6.84
N THR A 159 10.75 -20.91 7.22
CA THR A 159 11.32 -20.25 8.40
C THR A 159 11.39 -18.73 8.18
N LYS A 160 11.58 -17.92 9.23
CA LYS A 160 11.78 -16.48 9.12
C LYS A 160 12.92 -16.13 8.16
N THR A 161 14.08 -16.78 8.31
CA THR A 161 15.22 -16.60 7.40
C THR A 161 14.88 -17.01 5.96
N GLY A 162 14.14 -18.11 5.78
CA GLY A 162 13.68 -18.56 4.47
C GLY A 162 12.77 -17.56 3.78
N ARG A 163 11.86 -16.89 4.50
CA ARG A 163 11.02 -15.83 3.97
C ARG A 163 11.82 -14.59 3.55
N ASN A 164 12.78 -14.14 4.38
CA ASN A 164 13.63 -13.00 4.04
C ASN A 164 14.46 -13.28 2.76
N LEU A 165 15.03 -14.48 2.64
CA LEU A 165 15.78 -14.90 1.45
C LEU A 165 14.87 -14.96 0.22
N LEU A 166 13.69 -15.54 0.35
CA LEU A 166 12.70 -15.63 -0.75
C LEU A 166 12.30 -14.25 -1.24
N GLU A 167 11.95 -13.33 -0.34
CA GLU A 167 11.55 -11.97 -0.69
C GLU A 167 12.63 -11.25 -1.51
N VAL A 168 13.90 -11.29 -1.09
CA VAL A 168 15.00 -10.66 -1.81
C VAL A 168 15.21 -11.28 -3.20
N LEU A 169 15.10 -12.59 -3.31
CA LEU A 169 15.21 -13.29 -4.59
C LEU A 169 14.07 -12.93 -5.53
N MET A 170 12.82 -12.92 -5.05
CA MET A 170 11.66 -12.58 -5.85
C MET A 170 11.67 -11.11 -6.32
N ARG A 171 12.02 -10.17 -5.43
CA ARG A 171 12.16 -8.73 -5.79
C ARG A 171 13.24 -8.47 -6.85
N LYS A 172 14.20 -9.37 -7.00
CA LYS A 172 15.31 -9.27 -7.96
C LYS A 172 15.15 -10.17 -9.18
N SER A 173 14.15 -11.04 -9.18
CA SER A 173 13.86 -11.89 -10.32
C SER A 173 13.71 -11.06 -11.62
N PRO A 174 14.24 -11.53 -12.75
CA PRO A 174 15.05 -12.75 -12.95
C PRO A 174 16.55 -12.58 -12.70
N ASN A 175 16.98 -11.46 -12.12
CA ASN A 175 18.38 -11.09 -11.98
C ASN A 175 19.10 -11.90 -10.89
N LEU A 176 20.44 -12.00 -11.02
CA LEU A 176 21.32 -12.62 -10.04
C LEU A 176 21.35 -11.81 -8.73
N VAL A 177 21.28 -12.51 -7.61
CA VAL A 177 21.49 -11.96 -6.27
C VAL A 177 22.81 -12.52 -5.70
N SER A 178 23.72 -11.62 -5.34
CA SER A 178 25.01 -12.00 -4.78
C SER A 178 24.87 -12.63 -3.39
N ARG A 179 25.84 -13.48 -3.00
CA ARG A 179 25.86 -14.11 -1.67
C ARG A 179 25.85 -13.08 -0.55
N ALA A 180 26.68 -12.04 -0.64
CA ALA A 180 26.77 -10.98 0.36
C ALA A 180 25.42 -10.25 0.58
N ARG A 181 24.63 -10.04 -0.49
CA ARG A 181 23.29 -9.44 -0.39
C ARG A 181 22.31 -10.36 0.31
N LEU A 182 22.35 -11.66 0.03
CA LEU A 182 21.49 -12.65 0.69
C LEU A 182 21.86 -12.81 2.17
N GLU A 183 23.13 -12.82 2.49
CA GLU A 183 23.64 -12.90 3.87
C GLU A 183 23.17 -11.68 4.69
N ARG A 184 23.32 -10.48 4.14
CA ARG A 184 22.81 -9.25 4.78
C ARG A 184 21.30 -9.27 4.98
N ALA A 185 20.53 -9.76 4.03
CA ALA A 185 19.09 -9.88 4.14
C ALA A 185 18.65 -10.91 5.20
N ALA A 186 19.42 -11.98 5.36
CA ALA A 186 19.10 -13.04 6.31
C ALA A 186 19.49 -12.71 7.75
N TRP A 187 20.63 -12.02 7.96
CA TRP A 187 21.24 -11.82 9.29
C TRP A 187 21.68 -10.38 9.60
N GLY A 188 21.46 -9.43 8.70
CA GLY A 188 21.92 -8.04 8.87
C GLY A 188 23.44 -7.95 8.82
N ASP A 189 24.02 -7.14 9.68
CA ASP A 189 25.50 -6.96 9.76
C ASP A 189 26.21 -8.07 10.55
N ALA A 190 25.47 -8.91 11.26
CA ALA A 190 26.00 -10.10 11.94
C ALA A 190 26.09 -11.27 10.95
N THR A 191 27.08 -11.26 10.06
CA THR A 191 27.29 -12.32 9.06
C THR A 191 27.85 -13.58 9.72
N PRO A 192 27.04 -14.64 9.89
CA PRO A 192 27.58 -15.95 10.24
C PRO A 192 28.26 -16.57 9.00
N GLY A 193 29.32 -17.34 9.20
CA GLY A 193 30.16 -17.90 8.15
C GLY A 193 29.44 -18.60 6.98
N THR A 194 30.12 -18.73 5.88
CA THR A 194 29.67 -19.12 4.52
C THR A 194 28.80 -20.38 4.40
N ASP A 195 28.84 -21.30 5.35
CA ASP A 195 28.09 -22.56 5.30
C ASP A 195 26.60 -22.42 5.65
N LEU A 196 26.25 -21.41 6.46
CA LEU A 196 24.85 -21.18 6.88
C LEU A 196 23.96 -20.76 5.73
N LEU A 197 24.41 -19.84 4.87
CA LEU A 197 23.63 -19.45 3.69
C LEU A 197 23.33 -20.66 2.80
N ARG A 198 24.34 -21.51 2.56
CA ARG A 198 24.16 -22.70 1.74
C ARG A 198 23.12 -23.66 2.29
N SER A 199 23.11 -23.86 3.60
CA SER A 199 22.14 -24.71 4.29
C SER A 199 20.73 -24.13 4.17
N HIS A 200 20.55 -22.81 4.38
CA HIS A 200 19.24 -22.15 4.22
C HIS A 200 18.76 -22.16 2.77
N MET A 201 19.63 -21.95 1.80
CA MET A 201 19.30 -22.04 0.37
C MET A 201 18.90 -23.47 -0.04
N TYR A 202 19.53 -24.49 0.55
CA TYR A 202 19.11 -25.88 0.34
C TYR A 202 17.71 -26.13 0.88
N VAL A 203 17.42 -25.69 2.12
CA VAL A 203 16.08 -25.84 2.73
C VAL A 203 15.05 -25.07 1.91
N LEU A 204 15.34 -23.83 1.49
CA LEU A 204 14.47 -23.02 0.66
C LEU A 204 14.16 -23.71 -0.67
N ARG A 205 15.20 -24.20 -1.37
CA ARG A 205 15.04 -24.95 -2.64
C ARG A 205 14.15 -26.17 -2.45
N ARG A 206 14.38 -26.93 -1.38
CA ARG A 206 13.57 -28.09 -1.08
C ARG A 206 12.10 -27.71 -0.86
N ALA A 207 11.85 -26.61 -0.18
CA ALA A 207 10.49 -26.14 0.11
C ALA A 207 9.74 -25.69 -1.15
N ILE A 208 10.43 -24.99 -2.07
CA ILE A 208 9.78 -24.41 -3.25
C ILE A 208 9.83 -25.33 -4.50
N ASP A 209 10.86 -26.14 -4.66
CA ASP A 209 11.09 -26.89 -5.93
C ASP A 209 10.85 -28.41 -5.83
N GLN A 210 10.92 -29.01 -4.64
CA GLN A 210 10.97 -30.48 -4.52
C GLN A 210 9.74 -31.19 -5.11
N LYS A 211 8.57 -30.54 -5.07
CA LYS A 211 7.30 -31.14 -5.56
C LYS A 211 6.91 -30.66 -6.96
N HIS A 212 7.78 -29.93 -7.63
CA HIS A 212 7.47 -29.29 -8.91
C HIS A 212 8.48 -29.70 -9.98
N SER A 213 7.98 -29.91 -11.20
CA SER A 213 8.81 -30.38 -12.32
C SER A 213 9.77 -29.31 -12.85
N LYS A 214 9.41 -28.02 -12.71
CA LYS A 214 10.22 -26.89 -13.14
C LYS A 214 10.83 -26.20 -11.93
N PRO A 215 12.16 -26.31 -11.69
CA PRO A 215 12.81 -25.60 -10.60
C PRO A 215 12.88 -24.11 -10.90
N LEU A 216 12.66 -23.28 -9.88
CA LEU A 216 12.76 -21.81 -9.98
C LEU A 216 14.05 -21.28 -9.36
N LEU A 217 14.59 -21.96 -8.33
CA LEU A 217 15.77 -21.48 -7.61
C LEU A 217 17.05 -22.08 -8.19
N HIS A 218 17.85 -21.25 -8.85
CA HIS A 218 19.09 -21.65 -9.51
C HIS A 218 20.32 -21.12 -8.77
N THR A 219 21.37 -21.95 -8.73
CA THR A 219 22.68 -21.55 -8.21
C THR A 219 23.57 -21.15 -9.38
N VAL A 220 24.17 -19.96 -9.31
CA VAL A 220 25.19 -19.51 -10.25
C VAL A 220 26.55 -19.65 -9.55
N SER A 221 27.33 -20.63 -9.97
CA SER A 221 28.57 -20.98 -9.32
C SER A 221 29.50 -19.77 -9.17
N GLY A 222 30.05 -19.58 -7.98
CA GLY A 222 30.94 -18.45 -7.65
C GLY A 222 30.29 -17.10 -7.50
N SER A 223 29.01 -16.89 -7.96
CA SER A 223 28.38 -15.57 -8.04
C SER A 223 27.23 -15.40 -7.06
N GLY A 224 26.32 -16.40 -6.91
CA GLY A 224 25.18 -16.30 -6.03
C GLY A 224 24.01 -17.18 -6.46
N TYR A 225 22.79 -16.61 -6.33
CA TYR A 225 21.55 -17.32 -6.63
C TYR A 225 20.61 -16.47 -7.49
N ARG A 226 19.76 -17.12 -8.24
CA ARG A 226 18.76 -16.51 -9.10
C ARG A 226 17.44 -17.26 -8.97
N LEU A 227 16.34 -16.51 -8.94
CA LEU A 227 14.99 -17.08 -8.97
C LEU A 227 14.33 -16.68 -10.28
N CYS A 228 14.05 -17.64 -11.15
CA CYS A 228 13.38 -17.41 -12.43
C CYS A 228 12.89 -18.72 -13.03
N GLU A 229 11.96 -18.64 -13.98
CA GLU A 229 11.71 -19.73 -14.93
C GLU A 229 12.89 -19.78 -15.91
N LEU A 230 13.38 -20.98 -16.20
CA LEU A 230 14.29 -21.22 -17.32
C LEU A 230 13.44 -21.77 -18.48
N GLU A 231 13.61 -21.18 -19.65
CA GLU A 231 13.01 -21.66 -20.91
C GLU A 231 13.50 -23.06 -21.27
#